data_beee0cf6e76aa661a13481f96c0da9c5
#
_entry.id   beee0cf6e76aa661a13481f96c0da9c5
#
_cell.length_a   1.000
_cell.length_b   1.000
_cell.length_c   1.000
_cell.angle_alpha   90.00
_cell.angle_beta   90.00
_cell.angle_gamma   90.00
#
_symmetry.space_group_name_H-M   'P 1'
#
loop_
_entity.id
_entity.type
_entity.pdbx_description
1 polymer ?
#
loop_
_entity_poly.entity_id
_entity_poly.type
_entity_poly.pdbx_seq_one_letter_code
_entity_poly.pdbx_strand_id
1 'polypeptide(L)'
;MSLLFPALTGGPGERVALRFGERSLTYAELGAAAGAVAARVRGAGRVAVWATPELETAVGVVGALLAGVAAVPLNPKSGEGELAHILSDSSPSLVLAAPGARLPAPAAGLVRLDVDARGRGDVPEDRAADTDPALVVYTSGTTGPPKGAVLPRRAVAATLDALADAWRWTADDVLVHGLPLFHVHGLVLGVLGPLRRGGSVRHLGRFGTQGVARELNDGATMLFGVPTMYHRIAEALPEDPGLAKALGRARLLVSGSAALPVHDHERITAATGQRVIERYGMTETLMNTSVRADGEPRAGTVGVPLPGVELRLVEEDGTALAAYDGETVGEIEVRGPNLFTEYLNRPDATAAAFTADGWFRTGDMAVREADGYVRIVGRKATDLIKSGGYKIGAGEIENALLEHPGVREAAVTGEPDADLGERIVAWIVPADPQSPPGVEELAEHVARRLAPHKRPRVVHHLTALPRNDMGKIMKRALSNS
;
A
#
# COMPACT_ATOMS: atom_id res chain seq x y z
N MET A 1 -15.72 -21.93 -7.82
CA MET A 1 -15.50 -21.13 -6.59
C MET A 1 -14.07 -21.33 -6.12
N SER A 2 -13.32 -20.26 -6.04
CA SER A 2 -11.95 -20.32 -5.51
C SER A 2 -11.99 -20.07 -4.00
N LEU A 3 -11.56 -21.05 -3.19
CA LEU A 3 -11.40 -20.86 -1.75
C LEU A 3 -10.40 -19.72 -1.49
N LEU A 4 -10.74 -18.76 -0.62
CA LEU A 4 -9.77 -17.72 -0.25
C LEU A 4 -8.56 -18.29 0.50
N PHE A 5 -8.77 -19.31 1.31
CA PHE A 5 -7.74 -19.92 2.18
C PHE A 5 -7.69 -21.44 2.02
N PRO A 6 -7.22 -21.95 0.88
CA PRO A 6 -7.15 -23.41 0.66
C PRO A 6 -6.26 -24.13 1.69
N ALA A 7 -5.24 -23.46 2.22
CA ALA A 7 -4.34 -24.03 3.21
C ALA A 7 -4.99 -24.27 4.60
N LEU A 8 -6.09 -23.59 4.92
CA LEU A 8 -6.81 -23.81 6.18
C LEU A 8 -7.61 -25.14 6.19
N THR A 9 -7.96 -25.66 5.00
CA THR A 9 -8.75 -26.88 4.86
C THR A 9 -7.94 -28.09 4.39
N GLY A 10 -6.80 -27.87 3.75
CA GLY A 10 -5.99 -28.96 3.17
C GLY A 10 -4.48 -28.81 3.36
N GLY A 11 -4.04 -27.83 4.16
CA GLY A 11 -2.62 -27.54 4.36
C GLY A 11 -1.97 -28.28 5.55
N PRO A 12 -0.68 -28.02 5.78
CA PRO A 12 0.09 -28.61 6.89
C PRO A 12 -0.34 -27.97 8.21
N GLY A 13 -1.24 -28.62 8.95
CA GLY A 13 -1.83 -28.09 10.18
C GLY A 13 -0.84 -27.58 11.22
N GLU A 14 0.31 -28.24 11.36
CA GLU A 14 1.34 -27.90 12.35
C GLU A 14 2.27 -26.75 11.95
N ARG A 15 2.23 -26.31 10.68
CA ARG A 15 3.04 -25.16 10.24
C ARG A 15 2.54 -23.86 10.90
N VAL A 16 3.47 -23.03 11.37
CA VAL A 16 3.14 -21.69 11.87
C VAL A 16 2.58 -20.86 10.72
N ALA A 17 1.34 -20.41 10.85
CA ALA A 17 0.67 -19.52 9.91
C ALA A 17 0.93 -18.05 10.22
N LEU A 18 0.81 -17.69 11.49
CA LEU A 18 0.92 -16.31 11.99
C LEU A 18 1.84 -16.26 13.22
N ARG A 19 2.71 -15.23 13.27
CA ARG A 19 3.46 -14.84 14.47
C ARG A 19 3.40 -13.33 14.66
N PHE A 20 2.96 -12.89 15.84
CA PHE A 20 2.89 -11.48 16.26
C PHE A 20 3.64 -11.35 17.59
N GLY A 21 4.83 -10.77 17.58
CA GLY A 21 5.73 -10.81 18.71
C GLY A 21 6.07 -12.26 19.12
N GLU A 22 5.86 -12.59 20.40
CA GLU A 22 6.11 -13.93 20.95
C GLU A 22 4.94 -14.90 20.75
N ARG A 23 3.79 -14.42 20.27
CA ARG A 23 2.59 -15.24 20.09
C ARG A 23 2.51 -15.76 18.66
N SER A 24 2.20 -17.03 18.50
CA SER A 24 2.02 -17.65 17.19
C SER A 24 0.79 -18.55 17.15
N LEU A 25 0.31 -18.79 15.94
CA LEU A 25 -0.72 -19.79 15.61
C LEU A 25 -0.25 -20.63 14.44
N THR A 26 -0.39 -21.94 14.57
CA THR A 26 -0.30 -22.88 13.46
C THR A 26 -1.53 -22.75 12.56
N TYR A 27 -1.52 -23.38 11.37
CA TYR A 27 -2.68 -23.41 10.51
C TYR A 27 -3.89 -24.09 11.17
N ALA A 28 -3.67 -25.17 11.93
CA ALA A 28 -4.72 -25.84 12.68
C ALA A 28 -5.31 -24.93 13.77
N GLU A 29 -4.47 -24.25 14.54
CA GLU A 29 -4.92 -23.29 15.58
C GLU A 29 -5.64 -22.08 14.98
N LEU A 30 -5.09 -21.52 13.89
CA LEU A 30 -5.75 -20.42 13.18
C LEU A 30 -7.11 -20.85 12.63
N GLY A 31 -7.20 -22.04 12.02
CA GLY A 31 -8.45 -22.60 11.53
C GLY A 31 -9.50 -22.76 12.64
N ALA A 32 -9.09 -23.31 13.79
CA ALA A 32 -9.98 -23.49 14.95
C ALA A 32 -10.44 -22.13 15.53
N ALA A 33 -9.53 -21.17 15.71
CA ALA A 33 -9.87 -19.84 16.25
C ALA A 33 -10.75 -19.04 15.27
N ALA A 34 -10.44 -19.06 13.97
CA ALA A 34 -11.22 -18.40 12.93
C ALA A 34 -12.60 -19.07 12.74
N GLY A 35 -12.67 -20.40 12.87
CA GLY A 35 -13.93 -21.16 12.85
C GLY A 35 -14.85 -20.78 14.01
N ALA A 36 -14.30 -20.58 15.21
CA ALA A 36 -15.06 -20.09 16.36
C ALA A 36 -15.64 -18.67 16.13
N VAL A 37 -14.88 -17.78 15.52
CA VAL A 37 -15.37 -16.44 15.09
C VAL A 37 -16.43 -16.59 14.01
N ALA A 38 -16.18 -17.41 12.99
CA ALA A 38 -17.10 -17.62 11.87
C ALA A 38 -18.50 -18.10 12.34
N ALA A 39 -18.53 -19.02 13.31
CA ALA A 39 -19.78 -19.51 13.88
C ALA A 39 -20.61 -18.39 14.56
N ARG A 40 -19.94 -17.40 15.16
CA ARG A 40 -20.58 -16.29 15.89
C ARG A 40 -21.02 -15.14 15.01
N VAL A 41 -20.35 -14.93 13.86
CA VAL A 41 -20.67 -13.81 12.93
C VAL A 41 -21.54 -14.23 11.76
N ARG A 42 -21.85 -15.52 11.63
CA ARG A 42 -22.67 -16.05 10.54
C ARG A 42 -24.01 -15.32 10.45
N GLY A 43 -24.37 -14.88 9.24
CA GLY A 43 -25.58 -14.12 8.99
C GLY A 43 -25.50 -12.62 9.30
N ALA A 44 -24.37 -12.12 9.81
CA ALA A 44 -24.12 -10.70 9.87
C ALA A 44 -23.94 -10.14 8.45
N GLY A 45 -24.48 -8.96 8.17
CA GLY A 45 -24.29 -8.31 6.87
C GLY A 45 -22.83 -7.91 6.65
N ARG A 46 -22.23 -7.28 7.65
CA ARG A 46 -20.80 -6.97 7.73
C ARG A 46 -20.39 -6.74 9.19
N VAL A 47 -19.11 -6.90 9.47
CA VAL A 47 -18.55 -6.74 10.82
C VAL A 47 -17.38 -5.74 10.80
N ALA A 48 -17.34 -4.85 11.78
CA ALA A 48 -16.17 -4.02 12.01
C ALA A 48 -15.07 -4.85 12.67
N VAL A 49 -13.80 -4.56 12.36
CA VAL A 49 -12.64 -5.18 12.99
C VAL A 49 -11.75 -4.07 13.53
N TRP A 50 -11.55 -4.03 14.84
CA TRP A 50 -10.62 -3.09 15.47
C TRP A 50 -9.19 -3.52 15.16
N ALA A 51 -8.58 -2.94 14.12
CA ALA A 51 -7.41 -3.48 13.45
C ALA A 51 -6.08 -3.09 14.13
N THR A 52 -5.92 -3.50 15.39
CA THR A 52 -4.63 -3.45 16.10
C THR A 52 -3.65 -4.47 15.51
N PRO A 53 -2.32 -4.26 15.62
CA PRO A 53 -1.31 -5.20 15.09
C PRO A 53 -1.16 -6.44 16.00
N GLU A 54 -2.23 -7.23 16.11
CA GLU A 54 -2.35 -8.39 16.99
C GLU A 54 -2.95 -9.60 16.26
N LEU A 55 -2.72 -10.81 16.80
CA LEU A 55 -3.28 -12.06 16.25
C LEU A 55 -4.81 -12.00 16.10
N GLU A 56 -5.46 -11.39 17.07
CA GLU A 56 -6.93 -11.25 17.13
C GLU A 56 -7.49 -10.52 15.92
N THR A 57 -6.79 -9.52 15.39
CA THR A 57 -7.18 -8.84 14.15
C THR A 57 -7.18 -9.81 12.97
N ALA A 58 -6.10 -10.56 12.79
CA ALA A 58 -6.00 -11.53 11.70
C ALA A 58 -7.03 -12.66 11.83
N VAL A 59 -7.20 -13.22 13.05
CA VAL A 59 -8.23 -14.24 13.34
C VAL A 59 -9.63 -13.70 13.08
N GLY A 60 -9.92 -12.48 13.52
CA GLY A 60 -11.22 -11.83 13.31
C GLY A 60 -11.56 -11.66 11.83
N VAL A 61 -10.60 -11.14 11.04
CA VAL A 61 -10.79 -10.97 9.58
C VAL A 61 -10.95 -12.33 8.90
N VAL A 62 -10.06 -13.29 9.15
CA VAL A 62 -10.15 -14.63 8.54
C VAL A 62 -11.48 -15.30 8.92
N GLY A 63 -11.91 -15.22 10.19
CA GLY A 63 -13.17 -15.78 10.65
C GLY A 63 -14.39 -15.14 9.97
N ALA A 64 -14.40 -13.82 9.79
CA ALA A 64 -15.45 -13.13 9.05
C ALA A 64 -15.51 -13.61 7.59
N LEU A 65 -14.35 -13.70 6.92
CA LEU A 65 -14.26 -14.16 5.53
C LEU A 65 -14.67 -15.63 5.36
N LEU A 66 -14.34 -16.49 6.33
CA LEU A 66 -14.80 -17.89 6.35
C LEU A 66 -16.32 -18.01 6.53
N ALA A 67 -16.93 -17.07 7.25
CA ALA A 67 -18.40 -17.01 7.40
C ALA A 67 -19.11 -16.42 6.16
N GLY A 68 -18.39 -15.96 5.14
CA GLY A 68 -18.93 -15.21 4.01
C GLY A 68 -19.38 -13.79 4.38
N VAL A 69 -18.83 -13.22 5.45
CA VAL A 69 -19.19 -11.90 5.99
C VAL A 69 -18.08 -10.89 5.65
N ALA A 70 -18.49 -9.74 5.13
CA ALA A 70 -17.54 -8.66 4.81
C ALA A 70 -16.94 -8.04 6.10
N ALA A 71 -15.62 -7.90 6.14
CA ALA A 71 -14.93 -7.24 7.23
C ALA A 71 -14.64 -5.77 6.89
N VAL A 72 -14.84 -4.88 7.88
CA VAL A 72 -14.53 -3.45 7.82
C VAL A 72 -13.37 -3.17 8.78
N PRO A 73 -12.12 -3.19 8.31
CA PRO A 73 -10.98 -2.94 9.19
C PRO A 73 -10.92 -1.46 9.58
N LEU A 74 -11.00 -1.18 10.87
CA LEU A 74 -10.99 0.17 11.45
C LEU A 74 -9.58 0.56 11.88
N ASN A 75 -9.16 1.77 11.54
CA ASN A 75 -7.89 2.32 12.00
C ASN A 75 -8.00 2.73 13.50
N PRO A 76 -7.21 2.13 14.40
CA PRO A 76 -7.23 2.48 15.83
C PRO A 76 -6.79 3.92 16.14
N LYS A 77 -6.22 4.62 15.16
CA LYS A 77 -5.76 6.00 15.29
C LYS A 77 -6.70 7.02 14.64
N SER A 78 -7.79 6.58 13.99
CA SER A 78 -8.77 7.49 13.43
C SER A 78 -9.36 8.41 14.50
N GLY A 79 -9.53 9.67 14.16
CA GLY A 79 -10.26 10.61 15.00
C GLY A 79 -11.74 10.21 15.16
N GLU A 80 -12.39 10.66 16.25
CA GLU A 80 -13.77 10.26 16.55
C GLU A 80 -14.75 10.60 15.45
N GLY A 81 -14.60 11.76 14.79
CA GLY A 81 -15.48 12.18 13.68
C GLY A 81 -15.35 11.28 12.44
N GLU A 82 -14.11 10.91 12.07
CA GLU A 82 -13.85 9.98 10.98
C GLU A 82 -14.40 8.58 11.30
N LEU A 83 -14.15 8.09 12.50
CA LEU A 83 -14.64 6.80 12.94
C LEU A 83 -16.17 6.74 13.00
N ALA A 84 -16.83 7.80 13.50
CA ALA A 84 -18.28 7.92 13.51
C ALA A 84 -18.86 7.88 12.09
N HIS A 85 -18.22 8.59 11.14
CA HIS A 85 -18.60 8.52 9.73
C HIS A 85 -18.46 7.10 9.16
N ILE A 86 -17.31 6.45 9.35
CA ILE A 86 -17.06 5.09 8.87
C ILE A 86 -18.09 4.09 9.41
N LEU A 87 -18.40 4.16 10.70
CA LEU A 87 -19.34 3.26 11.36
C LEU A 87 -20.80 3.51 10.91
N SER A 88 -21.17 4.78 10.75
CA SER A 88 -22.49 5.14 10.23
C SER A 88 -22.68 4.70 8.78
N ASP A 89 -21.69 4.92 7.92
CA ASP A 89 -21.76 4.57 6.51
C ASP A 89 -21.68 3.06 6.28
N SER A 90 -20.77 2.36 6.98
CA SER A 90 -20.64 0.90 6.84
C SER A 90 -21.70 0.10 7.59
N SER A 91 -22.35 0.67 8.58
CA SER A 91 -23.42 0.05 9.39
C SER A 91 -23.11 -1.41 9.78
N PRO A 92 -21.99 -1.69 10.48
CA PRO A 92 -21.63 -3.05 10.84
C PRO A 92 -22.54 -3.59 11.94
N SER A 93 -22.87 -4.88 11.89
CA SER A 93 -23.72 -5.54 12.89
C SER A 93 -23.07 -5.64 14.27
N LEU A 94 -21.73 -5.70 14.31
CA LEU A 94 -20.92 -5.81 15.52
C LEU A 94 -19.46 -5.41 15.25
N VAL A 95 -18.69 -5.29 16.35
CA VAL A 95 -17.25 -5.04 16.27
C VAL A 95 -16.46 -6.21 16.87
N LEU A 96 -15.53 -6.72 16.08
CA LEU A 96 -14.51 -7.69 16.50
C LEU A 96 -13.31 -6.95 17.08
N ALA A 97 -12.87 -7.33 18.27
CA ALA A 97 -11.71 -6.72 18.92
C ALA A 97 -10.95 -7.74 19.77
N ALA A 98 -9.68 -7.47 20.06
CA ALA A 98 -8.93 -8.23 21.04
C ALA A 98 -9.54 -8.08 22.44
N PRO A 99 -9.50 -9.12 23.30
CA PRO A 99 -9.94 -9.03 24.69
C PRO A 99 -9.24 -7.87 25.41
N GLY A 100 -10.04 -7.05 26.09
CA GLY A 100 -9.52 -5.88 26.82
C GLY A 100 -9.17 -4.66 25.97
N ALA A 101 -9.26 -4.72 24.64
CA ALA A 101 -9.06 -3.55 23.78
C ALA A 101 -10.06 -2.43 24.12
N ARG A 102 -9.57 -1.20 24.27
CA ARG A 102 -10.43 -0.04 24.49
C ARG A 102 -10.96 0.47 23.14
N LEU A 103 -12.27 0.48 23.02
CA LEU A 103 -12.93 1.05 21.85
C LEU A 103 -13.31 2.51 22.16
N PRO A 104 -13.11 3.45 21.22
CA PRO A 104 -13.51 4.84 21.38
C PRO A 104 -15.03 4.99 21.34
N ALA A 105 -15.52 6.15 21.83
CA ALA A 105 -16.95 6.43 21.96
C ALA A 105 -17.82 6.09 20.74
N PRO A 106 -17.44 6.40 19.48
CA PRO A 106 -18.24 6.04 18.32
C PRO A 106 -18.47 4.53 18.17
N ALA A 107 -17.53 3.69 18.60
CA ALA A 107 -17.64 2.23 18.52
C ALA A 107 -18.27 1.58 19.77
N ALA A 108 -18.41 2.32 20.87
CA ALA A 108 -18.89 1.78 22.15
C ALA A 108 -20.36 1.33 22.11
N GLY A 109 -21.15 1.84 21.18
CA GLY A 109 -22.56 1.46 20.98
C GLY A 109 -22.76 0.17 20.18
N LEU A 110 -21.71 -0.36 19.55
CA LEU A 110 -21.81 -1.61 18.81
C LEU A 110 -21.74 -2.83 19.74
N VAL A 111 -22.44 -3.90 19.35
CA VAL A 111 -22.27 -5.21 20.00
C VAL A 111 -20.79 -5.62 19.81
N ARG A 112 -20.08 -5.79 20.93
CA ARG A 112 -18.71 -6.23 20.92
C ARG A 112 -18.61 -7.75 20.96
N LEU A 113 -17.73 -8.29 20.12
CA LEU A 113 -17.32 -9.68 20.14
C LEU A 113 -15.82 -9.75 20.34
N ASP A 114 -15.41 -10.22 21.51
CA ASP A 114 -13.99 -10.48 21.77
C ASP A 114 -13.52 -11.68 20.96
N VAL A 115 -12.45 -11.48 20.22
CA VAL A 115 -11.79 -12.50 19.40
C VAL A 115 -10.80 -13.25 20.29
N ASP A 116 -11.04 -14.52 20.52
CA ASP A 116 -10.11 -15.39 21.23
C ASP A 116 -9.22 -16.13 20.23
N ALA A 117 -7.92 -15.77 20.20
CA ALA A 117 -6.94 -16.44 19.35
C ALA A 117 -6.71 -17.92 19.74
N ARG A 118 -7.21 -18.38 20.89
CA ARG A 118 -7.21 -19.79 21.33
C ARG A 118 -8.59 -20.44 21.20
N GLY A 119 -9.55 -19.75 20.60
CA GLY A 119 -10.89 -20.24 20.35
C GLY A 119 -10.89 -21.57 19.60
N ARG A 120 -11.94 -22.36 19.80
CA ARG A 120 -12.10 -23.66 19.19
C ARG A 120 -13.41 -23.72 18.41
N GLY A 121 -13.33 -23.96 17.11
CA GLY A 121 -14.47 -24.13 16.23
C GLY A 121 -14.05 -24.81 14.93
N ASP A 122 -15.01 -25.38 14.23
CA ASP A 122 -14.76 -26.00 12.94
C ASP A 122 -14.63 -24.95 11.85
N VAL A 123 -13.71 -25.16 10.92
CA VAL A 123 -13.63 -24.35 9.70
C VAL A 123 -14.87 -24.64 8.85
N PRO A 124 -15.74 -23.64 8.62
CA PRO A 124 -16.92 -23.87 7.82
C PRO A 124 -16.57 -24.15 6.36
N GLU A 125 -17.46 -24.86 5.67
CA GLU A 125 -17.40 -24.94 4.22
C GLU A 125 -17.57 -23.55 3.61
N ASP A 126 -16.64 -23.16 2.73
CA ASP A 126 -16.70 -21.87 2.03
C ASP A 126 -17.74 -21.93 0.92
N ARG A 127 -18.91 -21.32 1.15
CA ARG A 127 -20.04 -21.26 0.21
C ARG A 127 -20.25 -19.89 -0.41
N ALA A 128 -19.39 -18.92 -0.05
CA ALA A 128 -19.51 -17.56 -0.54
C ALA A 128 -19.15 -17.48 -2.03
N ALA A 129 -19.89 -16.67 -2.77
CA ALA A 129 -19.62 -16.43 -4.19
C ALA A 129 -18.37 -15.54 -4.38
N ASP A 130 -17.72 -15.68 -5.52
CA ASP A 130 -16.57 -14.86 -5.88
C ASP A 130 -16.92 -13.36 -5.96
N THR A 131 -18.19 -13.05 -6.21
CA THR A 131 -18.73 -11.69 -6.25
C THR A 131 -19.12 -11.12 -4.89
N ASP A 132 -19.21 -11.96 -3.84
CA ASP A 132 -19.58 -11.49 -2.52
C ASP A 132 -18.51 -10.54 -1.94
N PRO A 133 -18.94 -9.50 -1.20
CA PRO A 133 -18.01 -8.61 -0.53
C PRO A 133 -17.11 -9.36 0.48
N ALA A 134 -15.80 -9.17 0.35
CA ALA A 134 -14.81 -9.66 1.33
C ALA A 134 -14.45 -8.57 2.34
N LEU A 135 -14.12 -7.38 1.85
CA LEU A 135 -13.67 -6.27 2.66
C LEU A 135 -14.38 -4.97 2.24
N VAL A 136 -14.60 -4.08 3.19
CA VAL A 136 -14.92 -2.68 2.92
C VAL A 136 -13.79 -1.85 3.53
N VAL A 137 -12.94 -1.28 2.68
CA VAL A 137 -11.76 -0.52 3.12
C VAL A 137 -11.99 0.95 2.83
N TYR A 138 -11.93 1.78 3.87
CA TYR A 138 -12.12 3.21 3.73
C TYR A 138 -10.85 3.91 3.26
N THR A 139 -11.02 4.78 2.26
CA THR A 139 -9.94 5.59 1.70
C THR A 139 -10.09 7.02 2.18
N SER A 140 -9.00 7.65 2.58
CA SER A 140 -8.96 9.10 2.77
C SER A 140 -9.05 9.75 1.39
N GLY A 141 -10.26 10.06 0.95
CA GLY A 141 -10.49 10.75 -0.32
C GLY A 141 -9.71 12.07 -0.40
N THR A 142 -9.25 12.44 -1.59
CA THR A 142 -8.60 13.73 -1.82
C THR A 142 -9.55 14.92 -1.60
N THR A 143 -10.86 14.67 -1.62
CA THR A 143 -11.93 15.64 -1.43
C THR A 143 -13.09 15.02 -0.67
N GLY A 144 -13.40 15.53 0.52
CA GLY A 144 -14.55 15.09 1.31
C GLY A 144 -14.29 13.91 2.26
N PRO A 145 -15.35 13.38 2.90
CA PRO A 145 -15.23 12.29 3.86
C PRO A 145 -14.73 10.99 3.21
N PRO A 146 -14.12 10.09 4.01
CA PRO A 146 -13.67 8.79 3.52
C PRO A 146 -14.76 8.01 2.81
N LYS A 147 -14.42 7.29 1.73
CA LYS A 147 -15.32 6.43 0.98
C LYS A 147 -14.94 4.96 1.21
N GLY A 148 -15.93 4.11 1.50
CA GLY A 148 -15.74 2.68 1.65
C GLY A 148 -15.67 1.98 0.29
N ALA A 149 -14.50 1.49 -0.11
CA ALA A 149 -14.36 0.66 -1.31
C ALA A 149 -14.76 -0.78 -0.98
N VAL A 150 -15.76 -1.31 -1.68
CA VAL A 150 -16.24 -2.68 -1.52
C VAL A 150 -15.40 -3.63 -2.37
N LEU A 151 -14.56 -4.42 -1.73
CA LEU A 151 -13.66 -5.37 -2.37
C LEU A 151 -14.31 -6.76 -2.40
N PRO A 152 -14.66 -7.31 -3.57
CA PRO A 152 -15.21 -8.64 -3.67
C PRO A 152 -14.14 -9.72 -3.48
N ARG A 153 -14.56 -10.93 -3.14
CA ARG A 153 -13.67 -12.09 -2.93
C ARG A 153 -12.77 -12.35 -4.13
N ARG A 154 -13.34 -12.22 -5.36
CA ARG A 154 -12.55 -12.39 -6.60
C ARG A 154 -11.40 -11.41 -6.70
N ALA A 155 -11.58 -10.16 -6.28
CA ALA A 155 -10.53 -9.15 -6.38
C ALA A 155 -9.35 -9.46 -5.47
N VAL A 156 -9.64 -9.91 -4.24
CA VAL A 156 -8.63 -10.36 -3.29
C VAL A 156 -7.89 -11.58 -3.83
N ALA A 157 -8.63 -12.60 -4.30
CA ALA A 157 -8.04 -13.82 -4.83
C ALA A 157 -7.19 -13.56 -6.07
N ALA A 158 -7.73 -12.85 -7.07
CA ALA A 158 -7.03 -12.56 -8.32
C ALA A 158 -5.73 -11.76 -8.11
N THR A 159 -5.78 -10.74 -7.25
CA THR A 159 -4.58 -9.96 -6.90
C THR A 159 -3.50 -10.84 -6.25
N LEU A 160 -3.88 -11.66 -5.29
CA LEU A 160 -2.91 -12.51 -4.57
C LEU A 160 -2.33 -13.61 -5.45
N ASP A 161 -3.12 -14.17 -6.38
CA ASP A 161 -2.64 -15.15 -7.33
C ASP A 161 -1.73 -14.52 -8.40
N ALA A 162 -2.07 -13.34 -8.89
CA ALA A 162 -1.24 -12.59 -9.84
C ALA A 162 0.11 -12.17 -9.23
N LEU A 163 0.11 -11.74 -7.95
CA LEU A 163 1.34 -11.46 -7.23
C LEU A 163 2.15 -12.74 -6.93
N ALA A 164 1.48 -13.86 -6.68
CA ALA A 164 2.16 -15.14 -6.48
C ALA A 164 2.93 -15.56 -7.74
N ASP A 165 2.36 -15.36 -8.92
CA ASP A 165 3.06 -15.55 -10.20
C ASP A 165 4.23 -14.57 -10.33
N ALA A 166 3.96 -13.26 -10.20
CA ALA A 166 4.97 -12.21 -10.40
C ALA A 166 6.16 -12.34 -9.44
N TRP A 167 5.93 -12.76 -8.20
CA TRP A 167 6.95 -12.86 -7.14
C TRP A 167 7.46 -14.28 -6.91
N ARG A 168 6.96 -15.26 -7.65
CA ARG A 168 7.21 -16.70 -7.43
C ARG A 168 6.96 -17.06 -5.96
N TRP A 169 5.85 -16.56 -5.43
CA TRP A 169 5.49 -16.69 -4.04
C TRP A 169 4.92 -18.09 -3.74
N THR A 170 5.53 -18.78 -2.80
CA THR A 170 5.21 -20.17 -2.47
C THR A 170 4.82 -20.35 -1.01
N ALA A 171 4.43 -21.56 -0.66
CA ALA A 171 4.16 -21.93 0.72
C ALA A 171 5.43 -21.95 1.61
N ASP A 172 6.63 -21.99 1.04
CA ASP A 172 7.87 -22.00 1.81
C ASP A 172 8.30 -20.59 2.25
N ASP A 173 7.63 -19.56 1.73
CA ASP A 173 7.95 -18.19 2.07
C ASP A 173 7.45 -17.79 3.45
N VAL A 174 8.31 -17.09 4.16
CA VAL A 174 8.04 -16.46 5.46
C VAL A 174 8.14 -14.96 5.27
N LEU A 175 6.99 -14.28 5.32
CA LEU A 175 6.91 -12.83 5.16
C LEU A 175 7.06 -12.11 6.49
N VAL A 176 8.00 -11.17 6.58
CA VAL A 176 8.07 -10.20 7.69
C VAL A 176 7.58 -8.84 7.27
N HIS A 177 6.78 -8.18 8.11
CA HIS A 177 6.38 -6.79 7.94
C HIS A 177 5.91 -6.15 9.25
N GLY A 178 5.84 -4.81 9.26
CA GLY A 178 5.27 -4.01 10.36
C GLY A 178 4.20 -3.04 9.86
N LEU A 179 3.45 -3.43 8.82
CA LEU A 179 2.45 -2.59 8.15
C LEU A 179 1.11 -2.61 8.91
N PRO A 180 0.35 -1.51 8.90
CA PRO A 180 -0.97 -1.45 9.53
C PRO A 180 -1.97 -2.44 8.92
N LEU A 181 -2.77 -3.09 9.76
CA LEU A 181 -3.74 -4.13 9.35
C LEU A 181 -5.11 -3.57 8.91
N PHE A 182 -5.28 -2.26 8.86
CA PHE A 182 -6.47 -1.60 8.33
C PHE A 182 -6.29 -1.12 6.87
N HIS A 183 -5.12 -1.35 6.28
CA HIS A 183 -4.84 -1.06 4.88
C HIS A 183 -4.59 -2.32 4.05
N VAL A 184 -4.91 -2.24 2.76
CA VAL A 184 -4.74 -3.36 1.81
C VAL A 184 -3.31 -3.91 1.79
N HIS A 185 -2.29 -3.06 1.94
CA HIS A 185 -0.89 -3.50 1.95
C HIS A 185 -0.59 -4.43 3.14
N GLY A 186 -0.92 -4.01 4.35
CA GLY A 186 -0.66 -4.81 5.55
C GLY A 186 -1.63 -5.98 5.71
N LEU A 187 -2.92 -5.78 5.41
CA LEU A 187 -3.94 -6.80 5.59
C LEU A 187 -4.00 -7.77 4.41
N VAL A 188 -4.30 -7.27 3.20
CA VAL A 188 -4.52 -8.15 2.05
C VAL A 188 -3.20 -8.80 1.62
N LEU A 189 -2.17 -8.00 1.34
CA LEU A 189 -0.90 -8.54 0.89
C LEU A 189 -0.12 -9.17 2.06
N GLY A 190 -0.07 -8.48 3.21
CA GLY A 190 0.77 -8.86 4.34
C GLY A 190 0.25 -10.02 5.17
N VAL A 191 -1.07 -10.21 5.28
CA VAL A 191 -1.67 -11.30 6.06
C VAL A 191 -2.38 -12.30 5.15
N LEU A 192 -3.36 -11.85 4.35
CA LEU A 192 -4.15 -12.79 3.54
C LEU A 192 -3.32 -13.44 2.42
N GLY A 193 -2.30 -12.74 1.90
CA GLY A 193 -1.41 -13.28 0.87
C GLY A 193 -0.68 -14.55 1.29
N PRO A 194 0.16 -14.51 2.34
CA PRO A 194 0.81 -15.71 2.86
C PRO A 194 -0.18 -16.82 3.20
N LEU A 195 -1.30 -16.49 3.85
CA LEU A 195 -2.32 -17.47 4.22
C LEU A 195 -2.96 -18.15 3.00
N ARG A 196 -3.18 -17.41 1.91
CA ARG A 196 -3.67 -18.00 0.65
C ARG A 196 -2.66 -18.95 0.03
N ARG A 197 -1.36 -18.68 0.17
CA ARG A 197 -0.27 -19.51 -0.40
C ARG A 197 0.14 -20.68 0.51
N GLY A 198 -0.30 -20.71 1.77
CA GLY A 198 0.14 -21.71 2.76
C GLY A 198 1.50 -21.36 3.40
N GLY A 199 1.98 -20.14 3.24
CA GLY A 199 3.20 -19.60 3.84
C GLY A 199 3.01 -19.11 5.27
N SER A 200 3.95 -18.29 5.76
CA SER A 200 3.93 -17.77 7.13
C SER A 200 4.02 -16.25 7.17
N VAL A 201 3.43 -15.64 8.19
CA VAL A 201 3.52 -14.20 8.49
C VAL A 201 4.23 -14.00 9.81
N ARG A 202 5.18 -13.08 9.85
CA ARG A 202 5.82 -12.57 11.05
C ARG A 202 5.60 -11.07 11.14
N HIS A 203 4.67 -10.64 11.98
CA HIS A 203 4.34 -9.24 12.15
C HIS A 203 5.16 -8.61 13.27
N LEU A 204 5.88 -7.54 12.97
CA LEU A 204 6.79 -6.86 13.91
C LEU A 204 6.06 -6.04 15.00
N GLY A 205 4.73 -5.89 14.90
CA GLY A 205 4.01 -4.92 15.71
C GLY A 205 4.35 -3.50 15.30
N ARG A 206 5.57 -3.06 15.60
CA ARG A 206 6.15 -1.79 15.17
C ARG A 206 7.40 -2.05 14.33
N PHE A 207 7.52 -1.32 13.22
CA PHE A 207 8.72 -1.39 12.39
C PHE A 207 9.97 -0.92 13.13
N GLY A 208 11.07 -1.67 12.96
CA GLY A 208 12.42 -1.33 13.40
C GLY A 208 13.44 -2.18 12.67
N THR A 209 14.58 -1.60 12.32
CA THR A 209 15.66 -2.27 11.54
C THR A 209 16.21 -3.50 12.25
N GLN A 210 16.38 -3.43 13.57
CA GLN A 210 16.80 -4.57 14.39
C GLN A 210 15.78 -5.72 14.37
N GLY A 211 14.47 -5.39 14.39
CA GLY A 211 13.41 -6.38 14.26
C GLY A 211 13.46 -7.08 12.90
N VAL A 212 13.64 -6.32 11.83
CA VAL A 212 13.81 -6.85 10.47
C VAL A 212 15.03 -7.79 10.40
N ALA A 213 16.19 -7.34 10.89
CA ALA A 213 17.41 -8.15 10.88
C ALA A 213 17.24 -9.47 11.67
N ARG A 214 16.62 -9.41 12.85
CA ARG A 214 16.33 -10.60 13.66
C ARG A 214 15.47 -11.61 12.90
N GLU A 215 14.35 -11.17 12.32
CA GLU A 215 13.43 -12.06 11.62
C GLU A 215 14.03 -12.68 10.35
N LEU A 216 14.81 -11.91 9.58
CA LEU A 216 15.50 -12.41 8.40
C LEU A 216 16.61 -13.41 8.78
N ASN A 217 17.33 -13.18 9.88
CA ASN A 217 18.32 -14.14 10.41
C ASN A 217 17.65 -15.42 10.95
N ASP A 218 16.41 -15.33 11.42
CA ASP A 218 15.58 -16.46 11.89
C ASP A 218 14.77 -17.10 10.74
N GLY A 219 15.18 -16.90 9.49
CA GLY A 219 14.65 -17.61 8.33
C GLY A 219 13.46 -16.96 7.64
N ALA A 220 13.12 -15.68 7.91
CA ALA A 220 12.20 -14.96 7.04
C ALA A 220 12.82 -14.78 5.64
N THR A 221 12.00 -14.93 4.59
CA THR A 221 12.44 -14.91 3.19
C THR A 221 12.03 -13.66 2.47
N MET A 222 11.01 -12.96 2.96
CA MET A 222 10.42 -11.78 2.31
C MET A 222 10.23 -10.63 3.31
N LEU A 223 10.46 -9.40 2.86
CA LEU A 223 10.16 -8.18 3.60
C LEU A 223 9.21 -7.29 2.80
N PHE A 224 8.04 -6.94 3.38
CA PHE A 224 7.19 -5.88 2.82
C PHE A 224 7.33 -4.60 3.64
N GLY A 225 7.49 -3.50 2.93
CA GLY A 225 7.65 -2.18 3.52
C GLY A 225 7.08 -1.05 2.65
N VAL A 226 7.16 0.14 3.19
CA VAL A 226 6.88 1.39 2.48
C VAL A 226 8.19 2.18 2.33
N PRO A 227 8.28 3.18 1.44
CA PRO A 227 9.53 3.92 1.20
C PRO A 227 10.19 4.45 2.46
N THR A 228 9.43 4.97 3.42
CA THR A 228 9.99 5.48 4.69
C THR A 228 10.65 4.39 5.56
N MET A 229 10.21 3.13 5.44
CA MET A 229 10.84 2.00 6.10
C MET A 229 12.17 1.64 5.41
N TYR A 230 12.17 1.60 4.07
CA TYR A 230 13.37 1.35 3.28
C TYR A 230 14.40 2.47 3.40
N HIS A 231 13.96 3.72 3.48
CA HIS A 231 14.84 4.85 3.77
C HIS A 231 15.56 4.67 5.12
N ARG A 232 14.84 4.33 6.20
CA ARG A 232 15.44 4.03 7.51
C ARG A 232 16.40 2.83 7.47
N ILE A 233 16.10 1.82 6.65
CA ILE A 233 17.03 0.72 6.39
C ILE A 233 18.29 1.25 5.73
N ALA A 234 18.15 2.02 4.63
CA ALA A 234 19.28 2.60 3.90
C ALA A 234 20.17 3.50 4.77
N GLU A 235 19.57 4.26 5.69
CA GLU A 235 20.32 5.08 6.65
C GLU A 235 21.11 4.23 7.67
N ALA A 236 20.52 3.09 8.11
CA ALA A 236 21.16 2.23 9.11
C ALA A 236 22.28 1.34 8.56
N LEU A 237 22.26 1.01 7.25
CA LEU A 237 23.18 0.05 6.62
C LEU A 237 24.68 0.39 6.81
N PRO A 238 25.14 1.64 6.75
CA PRO A 238 26.57 1.95 6.94
C PRO A 238 27.10 1.58 8.33
N GLU A 239 26.25 1.63 9.35
CA GLU A 239 26.62 1.39 10.74
C GLU A 239 26.21 -0.01 11.25
N ASP A 240 25.40 -0.75 10.47
CA ASP A 240 24.91 -2.08 10.84
C ASP A 240 25.19 -3.16 9.77
N PRO A 241 26.40 -3.72 9.75
CA PRO A 241 26.76 -4.84 8.86
C PRO A 241 25.89 -6.10 9.09
N GLY A 242 25.32 -6.25 10.30
CA GLY A 242 24.41 -7.35 10.63
C GLY A 242 23.09 -7.23 9.87
N LEU A 243 22.55 -6.02 9.78
CA LEU A 243 21.36 -5.70 8.97
C LEU A 243 21.63 -5.94 7.48
N ALA A 244 22.79 -5.47 6.97
CA ALA A 244 23.18 -5.69 5.57
C ALA A 244 23.22 -7.19 5.23
N LYS A 245 23.87 -7.99 6.07
CA LYS A 245 23.95 -9.45 5.91
C LYS A 245 22.58 -10.12 5.99
N ALA A 246 21.70 -9.67 6.90
CA ALA A 246 20.35 -10.22 7.03
C ALA A 246 19.51 -9.93 5.78
N LEU A 247 19.52 -8.69 5.28
CA LEU A 247 18.83 -8.31 4.05
C LEU A 247 19.36 -9.05 2.82
N GLY A 248 20.69 -9.27 2.74
CA GLY A 248 21.31 -10.03 1.66
C GLY A 248 20.83 -11.51 1.57
N ARG A 249 20.20 -12.03 2.64
CA ARG A 249 19.59 -13.38 2.64
C ARG A 249 18.14 -13.39 2.22
N ALA A 250 17.47 -12.25 2.23
CA ALA A 250 16.08 -12.15 1.80
C ALA A 250 15.96 -12.54 0.33
N ARG A 251 14.97 -13.34 -0.01
CA ARG A 251 14.65 -13.68 -1.39
C ARG A 251 13.96 -12.52 -2.11
N LEU A 252 13.17 -11.73 -1.36
CA LEU A 252 12.36 -10.67 -1.94
C LEU A 252 12.18 -9.49 -0.97
N LEU A 253 12.50 -8.30 -1.45
CA LEU A 253 12.23 -7.04 -0.77
C LEU A 253 11.19 -6.26 -1.59
N VAL A 254 10.03 -5.90 -1.02
CA VAL A 254 8.94 -5.24 -1.75
C VAL A 254 8.60 -3.90 -1.12
N SER A 255 8.61 -2.84 -1.93
CA SER A 255 8.15 -1.50 -1.57
C SER A 255 6.85 -1.15 -2.29
N GLY A 256 6.06 -0.30 -1.67
CA GLY A 256 4.86 0.26 -2.31
C GLY A 256 4.14 1.29 -1.46
N SER A 257 2.99 1.75 -1.93
CA SER A 257 2.17 2.85 -1.39
C SER A 257 2.69 4.25 -1.70
N ALA A 258 3.95 4.39 -2.13
CA ALA A 258 4.57 5.58 -2.71
C ALA A 258 5.82 5.15 -3.48
N ALA A 259 6.40 6.03 -4.29
CA ALA A 259 7.66 5.76 -4.98
C ALA A 259 8.82 5.67 -3.98
N LEU A 260 9.70 4.69 -4.16
CA LEU A 260 10.95 4.58 -3.43
C LEU A 260 12.02 5.42 -4.14
N PRO A 261 12.69 6.35 -3.43
CA PRO A 261 13.76 7.15 -4.02
C PRO A 261 14.86 6.29 -4.65
N VAL A 262 15.33 6.69 -5.83
CA VAL A 262 16.35 5.92 -6.57
C VAL A 262 17.62 5.75 -5.76
N HIS A 263 18.06 6.79 -5.05
CA HIS A 263 19.25 6.71 -4.21
C HIS A 263 19.14 5.70 -3.06
N ASP A 264 17.94 5.48 -2.50
CA ASP A 264 17.72 4.44 -1.48
C ASP A 264 17.80 3.04 -2.10
N HIS A 265 17.29 2.86 -3.32
CA HIS A 265 17.50 1.63 -4.10
C HIS A 265 18.99 1.33 -4.26
N GLU A 266 19.77 2.32 -4.69
CA GLU A 266 21.21 2.19 -4.93
C GLU A 266 21.98 1.85 -3.66
N ARG A 267 21.70 2.56 -2.55
CA ARG A 267 22.32 2.30 -1.24
C ARG A 267 22.05 0.90 -0.74
N ILE A 268 20.79 0.45 -0.80
CA ILE A 268 20.41 -0.90 -0.38
C ILE A 268 21.08 -1.94 -1.26
N THR A 269 21.06 -1.75 -2.58
CA THR A 269 21.68 -2.70 -3.52
C THR A 269 23.19 -2.79 -3.32
N ALA A 270 23.88 -1.65 -3.16
CA ALA A 270 25.33 -1.63 -2.94
C ALA A 270 25.73 -2.33 -1.64
N ALA A 271 24.95 -2.15 -0.55
CA ALA A 271 25.27 -2.72 0.75
C ALA A 271 24.88 -4.21 0.89
N THR A 272 23.84 -4.67 0.18
CA THR A 272 23.22 -5.98 0.44
C THR A 272 23.27 -6.94 -0.76
N GLY A 273 23.52 -6.43 -1.96
CA GLY A 273 23.36 -7.16 -3.22
C GLY A 273 21.89 -7.42 -3.62
N GLN A 274 20.92 -7.02 -2.77
CA GLN A 274 19.50 -7.20 -3.02
C GLN A 274 18.88 -5.96 -3.65
N ARG A 275 17.90 -6.17 -4.51
CA ARG A 275 17.13 -5.09 -5.11
C ARG A 275 15.73 -5.05 -4.51
N VAL A 276 15.26 -3.86 -4.17
CA VAL A 276 13.86 -3.66 -3.75
C VAL A 276 13.01 -3.62 -5.01
N ILE A 277 11.98 -4.45 -5.10
CA ILE A 277 11.00 -4.37 -6.17
C ILE A 277 9.83 -3.49 -5.76
N GLU A 278 9.34 -2.72 -6.71
CA GLU A 278 8.19 -1.86 -6.51
C GLU A 278 6.94 -2.45 -7.16
N ARG A 279 5.80 -2.08 -6.62
CA ARG A 279 4.49 -2.41 -7.15
C ARG A 279 3.55 -1.21 -7.01
N TYR A 280 2.57 -1.12 -7.89
CA TYR A 280 1.58 -0.07 -7.88
C TYR A 280 0.17 -0.64 -7.77
N GLY A 281 -0.63 0.04 -6.98
CA GLY A 281 -2.03 -0.22 -6.78
C GLY A 281 -2.63 0.73 -5.76
N MET A 282 -3.92 0.67 -5.61
CA MET A 282 -4.69 1.49 -4.69
C MET A 282 -5.80 0.63 -4.07
N THR A 283 -6.54 1.16 -3.11
CA THR A 283 -7.59 0.38 -2.43
C THR A 283 -8.61 -0.17 -3.42
N GLU A 284 -9.03 0.64 -4.37
CA GLU A 284 -10.07 0.32 -5.37
C GLU A 284 -9.65 -0.76 -6.38
N THR A 285 -8.35 -0.89 -6.61
CA THR A 285 -7.83 -1.81 -7.62
C THR A 285 -6.94 -2.91 -7.05
N LEU A 286 -6.71 -2.90 -5.73
CA LEU A 286 -5.67 -3.70 -5.09
C LEU A 286 -4.32 -3.49 -5.82
N MET A 287 -3.85 -4.47 -6.61
CA MET A 287 -2.58 -4.33 -7.33
C MET A 287 -2.77 -4.35 -8.83
N ASN A 288 -2.17 -3.37 -9.49
CA ASN A 288 -2.23 -3.18 -10.95
C ASN A 288 -0.98 -3.65 -11.65
N THR A 289 0.19 -3.26 -11.13
CA THR A 289 1.49 -3.58 -11.69
C THR A 289 2.45 -4.05 -10.63
N SER A 290 3.49 -4.75 -11.03
CA SER A 290 4.64 -5.09 -10.19
C SER A 290 5.88 -5.35 -11.05
N VAL A 291 7.04 -5.04 -10.49
CA VAL A 291 8.29 -5.64 -10.96
C VAL A 291 8.23 -7.13 -10.63
N ARG A 292 8.60 -7.97 -11.60
CA ARG A 292 8.63 -9.43 -11.42
C ARG A 292 9.92 -9.87 -10.72
N ALA A 293 9.84 -10.93 -9.92
CA ALA A 293 11.02 -11.49 -9.24
C ALA A 293 12.06 -12.07 -10.22
N ASP A 294 11.63 -12.46 -11.43
CA ASP A 294 12.47 -12.94 -12.53
C ASP A 294 12.69 -11.87 -13.61
N GLY A 295 12.17 -10.66 -13.41
CA GLY A 295 12.33 -9.54 -14.31
C GLY A 295 13.56 -8.68 -13.98
N GLU A 296 13.81 -7.70 -14.83
CA GLU A 296 14.83 -6.69 -14.58
C GLU A 296 14.29 -5.63 -13.60
N PRO A 297 14.83 -5.50 -12.37
CA PRO A 297 14.43 -4.43 -11.48
C PRO A 297 14.97 -3.09 -11.98
N ARG A 298 14.06 -2.16 -12.29
CA ARG A 298 14.40 -0.78 -12.70
C ARG A 298 13.90 0.17 -11.62
N ALA A 299 14.85 0.79 -10.92
CA ALA A 299 14.54 1.81 -9.92
C ALA A 299 13.66 2.94 -10.50
N GLY A 300 12.67 3.39 -9.74
CA GLY A 300 11.73 4.42 -10.19
C GLY A 300 10.60 3.91 -11.12
N THR A 301 10.54 2.60 -11.36
CA THR A 301 9.41 1.99 -12.09
C THR A 301 8.61 1.07 -11.17
N VAL A 302 7.34 0.88 -11.51
CA VAL A 302 6.43 -0.02 -10.79
C VAL A 302 6.18 -1.33 -11.55
N GLY A 303 7.07 -1.65 -12.49
CA GLY A 303 7.04 -2.88 -13.30
C GLY A 303 5.98 -2.86 -14.39
N VAL A 304 5.46 -4.03 -14.69
CA VAL A 304 4.49 -4.27 -15.76
C VAL A 304 3.12 -4.65 -15.20
N PRO A 305 2.03 -4.55 -15.99
CA PRO A 305 0.71 -5.01 -15.56
C PRO A 305 0.74 -6.46 -15.09
N LEU A 306 0.06 -6.72 -13.97
CA LEU A 306 -0.07 -8.07 -13.41
C LEU A 306 -0.96 -8.96 -14.30
N PRO A 307 -0.79 -10.29 -14.28
CA PRO A 307 -1.66 -11.21 -15.00
C PRO A 307 -3.15 -10.94 -14.74
N GLY A 308 -3.92 -10.80 -15.81
CA GLY A 308 -5.35 -10.51 -15.77
C GLY A 308 -5.69 -9.02 -15.58
N VAL A 309 -4.72 -8.14 -15.41
CA VAL A 309 -4.91 -6.68 -15.35
C VAL A 309 -4.60 -6.07 -16.71
N GLU A 310 -5.58 -5.42 -17.30
CA GLU A 310 -5.40 -4.56 -18.46
C GLU A 310 -5.11 -3.13 -17.97
N LEU A 311 -4.11 -2.48 -18.55
CA LEU A 311 -3.73 -1.11 -18.24
C LEU A 311 -3.51 -0.34 -19.53
N ARG A 312 -4.16 0.83 -19.64
CA ARG A 312 -3.92 1.80 -20.70
C ARG A 312 -3.60 3.18 -20.14
N LEU A 313 -2.92 3.98 -20.92
CA LEU A 313 -2.75 5.40 -20.65
C LEU A 313 -3.66 6.18 -21.57
N VAL A 314 -4.33 7.20 -21.05
CA VAL A 314 -5.25 8.04 -21.81
C VAL A 314 -4.88 9.52 -21.70
N GLU A 315 -5.19 10.27 -22.75
CA GLU A 315 -5.08 11.73 -22.77
C GLU A 315 -6.20 12.40 -21.95
N GLU A 316 -6.21 13.71 -21.87
CA GLU A 316 -7.23 14.46 -21.09
C GLU A 316 -8.65 14.29 -21.64
N ASP A 317 -8.78 14.07 -22.96
CA ASP A 317 -10.07 13.83 -23.62
C ASP A 317 -10.54 12.35 -23.51
N GLY A 318 -9.73 11.48 -22.89
CA GLY A 318 -10.01 10.07 -22.73
C GLY A 318 -9.54 9.20 -23.89
N THR A 319 -8.88 9.77 -24.91
CA THR A 319 -8.28 9.00 -26.02
C THR A 319 -7.11 8.16 -25.51
N ALA A 320 -7.11 6.86 -25.81
CA ALA A 320 -6.00 6.00 -25.47
C ALA A 320 -4.74 6.35 -26.26
N LEU A 321 -3.58 6.38 -25.60
CA LEU A 321 -2.31 6.58 -26.27
C LEU A 321 -2.04 5.44 -27.25
N ALA A 322 -1.70 5.78 -28.49
CA ALA A 322 -1.47 4.81 -29.56
C ALA A 322 -0.14 4.05 -29.43
N ALA A 323 0.85 4.68 -28.76
CA ALA A 323 2.18 4.10 -28.55
C ALA A 323 2.72 4.48 -27.17
N TYR A 324 3.65 3.68 -26.67
CA TYR A 324 4.33 3.89 -25.40
C TYR A 324 5.80 4.16 -25.67
N ASP A 325 6.21 5.41 -25.46
CA ASP A 325 7.56 5.93 -25.77
C ASP A 325 8.41 6.21 -24.51
N GLY A 326 7.84 5.98 -23.32
CA GLY A 326 8.49 6.26 -22.04
C GLY A 326 8.48 7.75 -21.65
N GLU A 327 7.92 8.63 -22.49
CA GLU A 327 7.93 10.10 -22.31
C GLU A 327 6.52 10.68 -22.25
N THR A 328 5.60 10.22 -23.10
CA THR A 328 4.24 10.75 -23.18
C THR A 328 3.44 10.39 -21.92
N VAL A 329 3.02 11.42 -21.19
CA VAL A 329 2.28 11.29 -19.95
C VAL A 329 0.79 11.12 -20.21
N GLY A 330 0.21 10.02 -19.71
CA GLY A 330 -1.23 9.76 -19.73
C GLY A 330 -1.79 9.40 -18.36
N GLU A 331 -3.11 9.51 -18.20
CA GLU A 331 -3.81 9.00 -17.03
C GLU A 331 -3.91 7.48 -17.11
N ILE A 332 -3.63 6.80 -15.99
CA ILE A 332 -3.77 5.34 -15.92
C ILE A 332 -5.26 5.00 -15.82
N GLU A 333 -5.73 4.18 -16.74
CA GLU A 333 -6.99 3.45 -16.63
C GLU A 333 -6.72 1.95 -16.57
N VAL A 334 -7.47 1.26 -15.69
CA VAL A 334 -7.29 -0.18 -15.47
C VAL A 334 -8.60 -0.93 -15.57
N ARG A 335 -8.53 -2.18 -16.03
CA ARG A 335 -9.64 -3.13 -16.09
C ARG A 335 -9.14 -4.51 -15.70
N GLY A 336 -9.91 -5.25 -14.90
CA GLY A 336 -9.50 -6.59 -14.48
C GLY A 336 -10.32 -7.14 -13.32
N PRO A 337 -10.06 -8.40 -12.94
CA PRO A 337 -10.75 -9.05 -11.81
C PRO A 337 -10.37 -8.47 -10.45
N ASN A 338 -9.28 -7.70 -10.37
CA ASN A 338 -8.73 -7.06 -9.18
C ASN A 338 -9.51 -5.82 -8.71
N LEU A 339 -10.49 -5.35 -9.50
CA LEU A 339 -11.24 -4.13 -9.21
C LEU A 339 -12.28 -4.34 -8.11
N PHE A 340 -12.47 -3.30 -7.30
CA PHE A 340 -13.58 -3.17 -6.37
C PHE A 340 -14.94 -3.22 -7.11
N THR A 341 -16.02 -3.40 -6.37
CA THR A 341 -17.36 -3.40 -6.98
C THR A 341 -17.94 -1.99 -7.04
N GLU A 342 -17.84 -1.26 -5.94
CA GLU A 342 -18.44 0.08 -5.79
C GLU A 342 -17.85 0.82 -4.59
N TYR A 343 -18.08 2.11 -4.53
CA TYR A 343 -18.02 2.87 -3.28
C TYR A 343 -19.34 2.69 -2.54
N LEU A 344 -19.26 2.17 -1.32
CA LEU A 344 -20.42 1.89 -0.47
C LEU A 344 -21.30 3.14 -0.34
N ASN A 345 -22.60 2.98 -0.56
CA ASN A 345 -23.61 4.06 -0.51
C ASN A 345 -23.33 5.28 -1.40
N ARG A 346 -22.41 5.16 -2.38
CA ARG A 346 -22.01 6.26 -3.25
C ARG A 346 -22.09 5.87 -4.73
N PRO A 347 -23.30 5.64 -5.28
CA PRO A 347 -23.45 5.26 -6.69
C PRO A 347 -22.98 6.36 -7.65
N ASP A 348 -23.12 7.63 -7.28
CA ASP A 348 -22.59 8.78 -8.00
C ASP A 348 -21.06 8.73 -8.15
N ALA A 349 -20.36 8.50 -7.04
CA ALA A 349 -18.90 8.39 -7.04
C ALA A 349 -18.42 7.13 -7.78
N THR A 350 -19.17 6.04 -7.67
CA THR A 350 -18.88 4.80 -8.41
C THR A 350 -19.01 5.02 -9.91
N ALA A 351 -20.13 5.60 -10.37
CA ALA A 351 -20.33 5.90 -11.78
C ALA A 351 -19.27 6.85 -12.34
N ALA A 352 -18.87 7.88 -11.58
CA ALA A 352 -17.82 8.81 -11.98
C ALA A 352 -16.42 8.19 -12.08
N ALA A 353 -16.18 7.10 -11.34
CA ALA A 353 -14.88 6.42 -11.31
C ALA A 353 -14.65 5.51 -12.53
N PHE A 354 -15.70 5.13 -13.26
CA PHE A 354 -15.60 4.26 -14.41
C PHE A 354 -15.92 4.98 -15.71
N THR A 355 -15.32 4.53 -16.80
CA THR A 355 -15.69 4.90 -18.17
C THR A 355 -16.90 4.09 -18.61
N ALA A 356 -17.57 4.51 -19.69
CA ALA A 356 -18.73 3.80 -20.24
C ALA A 356 -18.37 2.38 -20.75
N ASP A 357 -17.10 2.15 -21.14
CA ASP A 357 -16.56 0.86 -21.56
C ASP A 357 -15.89 0.06 -20.44
N GLY A 358 -16.11 0.44 -19.17
CA GLY A 358 -15.79 -0.34 -17.97
C GLY A 358 -14.35 -0.23 -17.46
N TRP A 359 -13.59 0.80 -17.86
CA TRP A 359 -12.28 1.08 -17.29
C TRP A 359 -12.40 1.94 -16.03
N PHE A 360 -11.64 1.59 -15.02
CA PHE A 360 -11.53 2.38 -13.81
C PHE A 360 -10.46 3.47 -13.99
N ARG A 361 -10.86 4.72 -13.72
CA ARG A 361 -9.98 5.90 -13.75
C ARG A 361 -9.24 6.01 -12.43
N THR A 362 -7.93 5.81 -12.45
CA THR A 362 -7.14 5.83 -11.21
C THR A 362 -6.87 7.23 -10.69
N GLY A 363 -6.87 8.23 -11.56
CA GLY A 363 -6.42 9.59 -11.26
C GLY A 363 -4.90 9.69 -11.11
N ASP A 364 -4.15 8.63 -11.41
CA ASP A 364 -2.70 8.62 -11.42
C ASP A 364 -2.19 8.82 -12.85
N MET A 365 -1.16 9.66 -13.01
CA MET A 365 -0.48 9.92 -14.26
C MET A 365 0.78 9.08 -14.36
N ALA A 366 1.04 8.53 -15.53
CA ALA A 366 2.22 7.71 -15.76
C ALA A 366 2.76 7.88 -17.18
N VAL A 367 3.97 7.40 -17.40
CA VAL A 367 4.52 7.05 -18.70
C VAL A 367 4.69 5.54 -18.76
N ARG A 368 4.67 4.97 -19.96
CA ARG A 368 4.90 3.56 -20.18
C ARG A 368 5.94 3.37 -21.28
N GLU A 369 6.91 2.52 -21.00
CA GLU A 369 7.96 2.17 -21.96
C GLU A 369 7.46 1.14 -22.96
N ALA A 370 8.12 1.04 -24.14
CA ALA A 370 7.72 0.12 -25.21
C ALA A 370 7.73 -1.36 -24.77
N ASP A 371 8.57 -1.72 -23.81
CA ASP A 371 8.63 -3.07 -23.22
C ASP A 371 7.60 -3.29 -22.09
N GLY A 372 6.76 -2.30 -21.81
CA GLY A 372 5.63 -2.39 -20.91
C GLY A 372 5.86 -1.89 -19.49
N TYR A 373 7.09 -1.50 -19.12
CA TYR A 373 7.36 -0.93 -17.79
C TYR A 373 6.63 0.39 -17.60
N VAL A 374 6.04 0.55 -16.41
CA VAL A 374 5.27 1.74 -16.03
C VAL A 374 6.05 2.54 -14.99
N ARG A 375 6.15 3.86 -15.19
CA ARG A 375 6.70 4.81 -14.22
C ARG A 375 5.62 5.81 -13.85
N ILE A 376 5.29 5.87 -12.57
CA ILE A 376 4.30 6.81 -12.04
C ILE A 376 4.90 8.22 -12.04
N VAL A 377 4.20 9.17 -12.64
CA VAL A 377 4.57 10.58 -12.67
C VAL A 377 3.99 11.32 -11.46
N GLY A 378 2.79 10.92 -11.03
CA GLY A 378 2.12 11.48 -9.86
C GLY A 378 0.60 11.49 -9.97
N ARG A 379 -0.07 12.03 -8.97
CA ARG A 379 -1.51 12.25 -8.97
C ARG A 379 -1.90 13.42 -9.86
N LYS A 380 -2.86 13.24 -10.77
CA LYS A 380 -3.39 14.29 -11.65
C LYS A 380 -3.80 15.54 -10.87
N ALA A 381 -4.39 15.37 -9.69
CA ALA A 381 -4.93 16.45 -8.88
C ALA A 381 -3.92 17.14 -7.95
N THR A 382 -2.73 16.57 -7.71
CA THR A 382 -1.80 17.08 -6.67
C THR A 382 -0.33 17.08 -7.07
N ASP A 383 0.08 16.20 -7.99
CA ASP A 383 1.48 15.99 -8.29
C ASP A 383 1.85 16.32 -9.74
N LEU A 384 0.84 16.60 -10.58
CA LEU A 384 1.04 17.07 -11.94
C LEU A 384 1.06 18.60 -11.95
N ILE A 385 2.21 19.17 -12.28
CA ILE A 385 2.42 20.63 -12.36
C ILE A 385 2.34 21.03 -13.82
N LYS A 386 1.43 21.96 -14.16
CA LYS A 386 1.26 22.48 -15.53
C LYS A 386 2.04 23.79 -15.66
N SER A 387 3.31 23.71 -16.01
CA SER A 387 4.23 24.84 -16.07
C SER A 387 4.77 25.08 -17.47
N GLY A 388 4.55 26.28 -18.00
CA GLY A 388 5.05 26.69 -19.33
C GLY A 388 4.57 25.79 -20.48
N GLY A 389 3.35 25.23 -20.38
CA GLY A 389 2.78 24.31 -21.37
C GLY A 389 3.21 22.85 -21.20
N TYR A 390 4.09 22.55 -20.23
CA TYR A 390 4.55 21.19 -19.92
C TYR A 390 3.71 20.59 -18.80
N LYS A 391 3.51 19.24 -18.85
CA LYS A 391 2.98 18.42 -17.77
C LYS A 391 4.16 17.79 -17.04
N ILE A 392 4.47 18.31 -15.85
CA ILE A 392 5.68 17.97 -15.09
C ILE A 392 5.28 17.17 -13.86
N GLY A 393 5.90 16.02 -13.65
CA GLY A 393 5.73 15.22 -12.45
C GLY A 393 6.56 15.77 -11.29
N ALA A 394 5.91 16.03 -10.17
CA ALA A 394 6.62 16.46 -8.96
C ALA A 394 7.67 15.42 -8.51
N GLY A 395 7.37 14.12 -8.63
CA GLY A 395 8.23 13.04 -8.15
C GLY A 395 9.60 12.97 -8.82
N GLU A 396 9.73 13.31 -10.09
CA GLU A 396 11.02 13.32 -10.78
C GLU A 396 11.92 14.46 -10.26
N ILE A 397 11.31 15.59 -9.91
CA ILE A 397 12.05 16.71 -9.32
C ILE A 397 12.43 16.39 -7.87
N GLU A 398 11.54 15.76 -7.11
CA GLU A 398 11.80 15.28 -5.76
C GLU A 398 13.00 14.32 -5.73
N ASN A 399 13.05 13.35 -6.65
CA ASN A 399 14.17 12.43 -6.78
C ASN A 399 15.47 13.17 -7.07
N ALA A 400 15.48 14.10 -8.02
CA ALA A 400 16.66 14.89 -8.33
C ALA A 400 17.13 15.74 -7.14
N LEU A 401 16.20 16.33 -6.39
CA LEU A 401 16.52 17.12 -5.18
C LEU A 401 17.11 16.26 -4.06
N LEU A 402 16.62 15.03 -3.89
CA LEU A 402 17.13 14.09 -2.88
C LEU A 402 18.55 13.59 -3.14
N GLU A 403 19.07 13.73 -4.37
CA GLU A 403 20.47 13.45 -4.69
C GLU A 403 21.42 14.60 -4.26
N HIS A 404 20.89 15.74 -3.86
CA HIS A 404 21.69 16.85 -3.38
C HIS A 404 22.14 16.61 -1.92
N PRO A 405 23.44 16.68 -1.59
CA PRO A 405 23.95 16.35 -0.25
C PRO A 405 23.38 17.23 0.88
N GLY A 406 22.94 18.43 0.55
CA GLY A 406 22.29 19.35 1.49
C GLY A 406 20.80 19.09 1.72
N VAL A 407 20.20 18.08 1.06
CA VAL A 407 18.75 17.77 1.14
C VAL A 407 18.55 16.43 1.84
N ARG A 408 17.80 16.44 2.94
CA ARG A 408 17.39 15.22 3.65
C ARG A 408 16.02 14.71 3.19
N GLU A 409 15.04 15.62 3.01
CA GLU A 409 13.72 15.29 2.48
C GLU A 409 13.29 16.38 1.49
N ALA A 410 12.52 16.00 0.48
CA ALA A 410 11.98 16.91 -0.51
C ALA A 410 10.51 16.59 -0.81
N ALA A 411 9.71 17.63 -1.02
CA ALA A 411 8.41 17.55 -1.65
C ALA A 411 8.29 18.70 -2.66
N VAL A 412 7.56 18.48 -3.75
CA VAL A 412 7.38 19.47 -4.82
C VAL A 412 5.90 19.67 -5.10
N THR A 413 5.49 20.93 -5.24
CA THR A 413 4.13 21.33 -5.57
C THR A 413 4.12 22.37 -6.68
N GLY A 414 2.99 22.54 -7.35
CA GLY A 414 2.70 23.67 -8.21
C GLY A 414 2.02 24.79 -7.42
N GLU A 415 2.39 26.03 -7.68
CA GLU A 415 1.66 27.22 -7.23
C GLU A 415 1.24 28.07 -8.45
N PRO A 416 0.07 28.73 -8.40
CA PRO A 416 -0.36 29.60 -9.50
C PRO A 416 0.70 30.62 -9.88
N ASP A 417 0.94 30.79 -11.19
CA ASP A 417 1.88 31.74 -11.77
C ASP A 417 1.27 32.38 -13.02
N ALA A 418 1.40 33.69 -13.15
CA ALA A 418 0.76 34.44 -14.22
C ALA A 418 1.32 34.14 -15.62
N ASP A 419 2.61 33.80 -15.72
CA ASP A 419 3.29 33.50 -16.98
C ASP A 419 3.30 32.02 -17.32
N LEU A 420 3.50 31.18 -16.32
CA LEU A 420 3.74 29.75 -16.50
C LEU A 420 2.47 28.91 -16.31
N GLY A 421 1.37 29.51 -15.82
CA GLY A 421 0.22 28.80 -15.31
C GLY A 421 0.46 28.31 -13.89
N GLU A 422 1.48 27.48 -13.69
CA GLU A 422 2.00 27.09 -12.37
C GLU A 422 3.52 27.22 -12.33
N ARG A 423 4.06 27.69 -11.19
CA ARG A 423 5.49 27.65 -10.88
C ARG A 423 5.80 26.45 -9.98
N ILE A 424 6.97 25.90 -10.15
CA ILE A 424 7.47 24.76 -9.37
C ILE A 424 8.01 25.26 -8.03
N VAL A 425 7.48 24.75 -6.93
CA VAL A 425 7.88 25.06 -5.55
C VAL A 425 8.44 23.81 -4.89
N ALA A 426 9.65 23.91 -4.33
CA ALA A 426 10.27 22.84 -3.57
C ALA A 426 10.19 23.10 -2.06
N TRP A 427 9.78 22.11 -1.31
CA TRP A 427 9.70 22.08 0.15
C TRP A 427 10.79 21.13 0.66
N ILE A 428 11.80 21.68 1.31
CA ILE A 428 13.05 20.98 1.63
C ILE A 428 13.23 20.87 3.13
N VAL A 429 13.55 19.66 3.59
CA VAL A 429 14.14 19.47 4.91
C VAL A 429 15.65 19.37 4.70
N PRO A 430 16.44 20.36 5.14
CA PRO A 430 17.88 20.36 4.92
C PRO A 430 18.58 19.26 5.73
N ALA A 431 19.66 18.71 5.18
CA ALA A 431 20.52 17.75 5.90
C ALA A 431 21.19 18.43 7.11
N ASP A 432 21.66 19.66 6.92
CA ASP A 432 22.16 20.53 8.00
C ASP A 432 21.24 21.76 8.14
N PRO A 433 20.50 21.89 9.24
CA PRO A 433 19.64 23.06 9.48
C PRO A 433 20.41 24.39 9.58
N GLN A 434 21.71 24.37 9.85
CA GLN A 434 22.55 25.57 9.95
C GLN A 434 23.04 26.05 8.59
N SER A 435 23.00 25.18 7.56
CA SER A 435 23.46 25.50 6.21
C SER A 435 22.49 24.96 5.15
N PRO A 436 21.25 25.49 5.09
CA PRO A 436 20.26 25.04 4.13
C PRO A 436 20.64 25.47 2.70
N PRO A 437 20.52 24.57 1.69
CA PRO A 437 20.84 24.89 0.31
C PRO A 437 19.90 25.95 -0.27
N GLY A 438 20.42 26.90 -1.03
CA GLY A 438 19.65 28.00 -1.62
C GLY A 438 18.84 27.58 -2.86
N VAL A 439 17.92 28.48 -3.28
CA VAL A 439 17.07 28.21 -4.46
C VAL A 439 17.88 28.09 -5.74
N GLU A 440 18.90 28.93 -5.94
CA GLU A 440 19.75 28.91 -7.13
C GLU A 440 20.56 27.60 -7.21
N GLU A 441 21.16 27.18 -6.08
CA GLU A 441 21.94 25.95 -5.95
C GLU A 441 21.08 24.72 -6.30
N LEU A 442 19.87 24.62 -5.73
CA LEU A 442 18.96 23.50 -6.00
C LEU A 442 18.39 23.55 -7.43
N ALA A 443 18.09 24.75 -7.97
CA ALA A 443 17.65 24.90 -9.34
C ALA A 443 18.73 24.47 -10.35
N GLU A 444 20.00 24.83 -10.12
CA GLU A 444 21.12 24.37 -10.92
C GLU A 444 21.35 22.86 -10.80
N HIS A 445 21.23 22.32 -9.59
CA HIS A 445 21.36 20.90 -9.36
C HIS A 445 20.31 20.11 -10.15
N VAL A 446 19.04 20.52 -10.13
CA VAL A 446 17.97 19.93 -10.92
C VAL A 446 18.20 20.11 -12.42
N ALA A 447 18.63 21.31 -12.88
CA ALA A 447 18.87 21.58 -14.30
C ALA A 447 20.03 20.78 -14.90
N ARG A 448 20.97 20.30 -14.09
CA ARG A 448 22.03 19.38 -14.54
C ARG A 448 21.54 17.93 -14.76
N ARG A 449 20.40 17.55 -14.20
CA ARG A 449 19.85 16.19 -14.22
C ARG A 449 18.58 16.06 -15.05
N LEU A 450 17.79 17.11 -15.06
CA LEU A 450 16.49 17.15 -15.75
C LEU A 450 16.46 18.34 -16.72
N ALA A 451 15.44 18.34 -17.57
CA ALA A 451 15.24 19.46 -18.50
C ALA A 451 15.08 20.80 -17.73
N PRO A 452 15.62 21.92 -18.24
CA PRO A 452 15.66 23.20 -17.53
C PRO A 452 14.31 23.77 -17.08
N HIS A 453 13.20 23.38 -17.74
CA HIS A 453 11.86 23.81 -17.36
C HIS A 453 11.35 23.13 -16.07
N LYS A 454 12.01 22.06 -15.61
CA LYS A 454 11.66 21.32 -14.37
C LYS A 454 12.34 21.86 -13.10
N ARG A 455 13.16 22.92 -13.22
CA ARG A 455 13.83 23.50 -12.05
C ARG A 455 12.86 24.23 -11.11
N PRO A 456 13.02 24.10 -9.78
CA PRO A 456 12.23 24.84 -8.83
C PRO A 456 12.47 26.36 -8.95
N ARG A 457 11.42 27.15 -8.78
CA ARG A 457 11.46 28.63 -8.79
C ARG A 457 11.44 29.21 -7.38
N VAL A 458 10.88 28.44 -6.44
CA VAL A 458 10.78 28.79 -5.03
C VAL A 458 11.22 27.60 -4.20
N VAL A 459 11.90 27.86 -3.09
CA VAL A 459 12.32 26.86 -2.11
C VAL A 459 11.90 27.30 -0.73
N HIS A 460 11.17 26.44 -0.02
CA HIS A 460 10.84 26.60 1.39
C HIS A 460 11.60 25.56 2.21
N HIS A 461 12.15 25.99 3.34
CA HIS A 461 12.82 25.10 4.28
C HIS A 461 11.90 24.76 5.44
N LEU A 462 11.83 23.49 5.77
CA LEU A 462 11.00 22.95 6.85
C LEU A 462 11.85 22.10 7.79
N THR A 463 11.39 21.94 9.03
CA THR A 463 12.02 21.01 9.99
C THR A 463 11.59 19.57 9.75
N ALA A 464 10.40 19.35 9.20
CA ALA A 464 9.85 18.05 8.80
C ALA A 464 8.74 18.24 7.76
N LEU A 465 8.56 17.26 6.87
CA LEU A 465 7.42 17.23 5.96
C LEU A 465 6.18 16.65 6.65
N PRO A 466 4.97 17.21 6.42
CA PRO A 466 3.73 16.67 6.97
C PRO A 466 3.41 15.29 6.36
N ARG A 467 3.11 14.30 7.20
CA ARG A 467 2.84 12.93 6.77
C ARG A 467 1.57 12.38 7.41
N ASN A 468 0.89 11.53 6.68
CA ASN A 468 -0.21 10.72 7.24
C ASN A 468 0.33 9.49 8.00
N ASP A 469 -0.57 8.72 8.61
CA ASP A 469 -0.23 7.50 9.37
C ASP A 469 0.50 6.42 8.57
N MET A 470 0.40 6.47 7.23
CA MET A 470 1.13 5.60 6.31
C MET A 470 2.51 6.12 5.95
N GLY A 471 2.92 7.27 6.50
CA GLY A 471 4.17 7.92 6.15
C GLY A 471 4.15 8.66 4.81
N LYS A 472 3.00 8.77 4.13
CA LYS A 472 2.86 9.51 2.88
C LYS A 472 2.82 11.01 3.15
N ILE A 473 3.60 11.78 2.38
CA ILE A 473 3.64 13.25 2.45
C ILE A 473 2.25 13.83 2.08
N MET A 474 1.75 14.72 2.92
CA MET A 474 0.48 15.42 2.72
C MET A 474 0.73 16.77 2.02
N LYS A 475 0.95 16.76 0.71
CA LYS A 475 1.30 17.96 -0.08
C LYS A 475 0.30 19.10 0.04
N ARG A 476 -0.99 18.81 0.22
CA ARG A 476 -2.01 19.84 0.46
C ARG A 476 -1.80 20.66 1.73
N ALA A 477 -1.17 20.09 2.74
CA ALA A 477 -0.83 20.81 3.96
C ALA A 477 0.33 21.78 3.76
N LEU A 478 1.14 21.59 2.69
CA LEU A 478 2.25 22.46 2.34
C LEU A 478 1.77 23.75 1.66
N SER A 479 0.79 23.66 0.77
CA SER A 479 0.28 24.80 -0.02
C SER A 479 -0.57 25.79 0.79
N ASN A 480 -0.89 25.48 2.06
CA ASN A 480 -1.67 26.30 2.98
C ASN A 480 -0.81 26.90 4.13
N SER A 481 0.51 26.80 4.02
CA SER A 481 1.46 27.22 5.08
C SER A 481 2.06 28.59 4.81
#